data_27119bdd9b83fb223899665701a87929
#
_entry.id   27119bdd9b83fb223899665701a87929
#
_cell.length_a   1.000
_cell.length_b   1.000
_cell.length_c   1.000
_cell.angle_alpha   90.00
_cell.angle_beta   90.00
_cell.angle_gamma   90.00
#
_symmetry.space_group_name_H-M   'P 1'
#
loop_
_entity.id
_entity.type
_entity.pdbx_description
1 polymer ?
#
loop_
_entity_poly.entity_id
_entity_poly.type
_entity_poly.pdbx_seq_one_letter_code
_entity_poly.pdbx_strand_id
1 'polypeptide(L)'
;MKKVIFICAGFFILLVCVWIGIRSFGVFNTYKNVSSANEPNIAVGQLVMASNLKEAKKDDHIVANVNGERCIYRLCAFPGDRVEIKKGEIYLNGKIMPQNYDTKHSYNFSNKMYDDLISSGKIRAGENLYKIGDEVYCELVDAEAKKANIYQNRTVAIPAHRDEGIENQWKNRWNADNFGPVIVPKDSFFVLGDNRNNARDSRYIGFIKKSDLLAVVL
;
A
#
# COMPACT_ATOMS: atom_id res chain seq x y z
N MET A 1 -13.92 -17.37 51.78
CA MET A 1 -13.91 -17.91 50.41
C MET A 1 -14.96 -17.22 49.51
N LYS A 2 -16.28 -17.24 49.82
CA LYS A 2 -17.32 -16.64 48.93
C LYS A 2 -17.07 -15.16 48.61
N LYS A 3 -16.67 -14.30 49.55
CA LYS A 3 -16.39 -12.86 49.29
C LYS A 3 -15.24 -12.65 48.30
N VAL A 4 -14.19 -13.46 48.40
CA VAL A 4 -13.03 -13.37 47.46
C VAL A 4 -13.47 -13.75 46.06
N ILE A 5 -14.30 -14.79 45.90
CA ILE A 5 -14.83 -15.22 44.58
C ILE A 5 -15.65 -14.09 43.94
N PHE A 6 -16.52 -13.40 44.72
CA PHE A 6 -17.32 -12.28 44.20
C PHE A 6 -16.45 -11.09 43.78
N ILE A 7 -15.37 -10.79 44.52
CA ILE A 7 -14.43 -9.71 44.16
C ILE A 7 -13.71 -10.07 42.89
N CYS A 8 -13.20 -11.30 42.76
CA CYS A 8 -12.54 -11.76 41.54
C CYS A 8 -13.48 -11.77 40.31
N ALA A 9 -14.73 -12.22 40.50
CA ALA A 9 -15.75 -12.19 39.44
C ALA A 9 -16.07 -10.76 38.99
N GLY A 10 -16.26 -9.83 39.95
CA GLY A 10 -16.49 -8.42 39.63
C GLY A 10 -15.34 -7.77 38.87
N PHE A 11 -14.11 -8.05 39.27
CA PHE A 11 -12.92 -7.56 38.58
C PHE A 11 -12.83 -8.14 37.17
N PHE A 12 -13.10 -9.43 36.96
CA PHE A 12 -13.12 -10.05 35.66
C PHE A 12 -14.17 -9.43 34.72
N ILE A 13 -15.39 -9.21 35.22
CA ILE A 13 -16.47 -8.54 34.49
C ILE A 13 -16.03 -7.13 34.08
N LEU A 14 -15.40 -6.37 34.98
CA LEU A 14 -14.88 -5.04 34.66
C LEU A 14 -13.86 -5.09 33.53
N LEU A 15 -12.92 -6.02 33.57
CA LEU A 15 -11.93 -6.20 32.51
C LEU A 15 -12.58 -6.53 31.17
N VAL A 16 -13.59 -7.39 31.16
CA VAL A 16 -14.36 -7.74 29.95
C VAL A 16 -15.10 -6.53 29.41
N CYS A 17 -15.74 -5.73 30.26
CA CYS A 17 -16.44 -4.50 29.89
C CYS A 17 -15.45 -3.47 29.29
N VAL A 18 -14.30 -3.28 29.91
CA VAL A 18 -13.23 -2.40 29.41
C VAL A 18 -12.73 -2.90 28.06
N TRP A 19 -12.48 -4.20 27.90
CA TRP A 19 -12.04 -4.80 26.64
C TRP A 19 -13.08 -4.62 25.52
N ILE A 20 -14.37 -4.85 25.82
CA ILE A 20 -15.48 -4.61 24.87
C ILE A 20 -15.53 -3.14 24.50
N GLY A 21 -15.40 -2.22 25.47
CA GLY A 21 -15.36 -0.78 25.23
C GLY A 21 -14.21 -0.40 24.28
N ILE A 22 -12.98 -0.80 24.60
CA ILE A 22 -11.79 -0.56 23.77
C ILE A 22 -12.01 -1.01 22.33
N ARG A 23 -12.59 -2.20 22.15
CA ARG A 23 -12.87 -2.75 20.82
C ARG A 23 -14.01 -2.02 20.10
N SER A 24 -15.09 -1.69 20.80
CA SER A 24 -16.27 -1.02 20.24
C SER A 24 -15.97 0.42 19.80
N PHE A 25 -15.09 1.11 20.51
CA PHE A 25 -14.64 2.46 20.15
C PHE A 25 -13.50 2.46 19.13
N GLY A 26 -13.06 1.30 18.64
CA GLY A 26 -12.00 1.19 17.63
C GLY A 26 -10.60 1.57 18.13
N VAL A 27 -10.41 1.62 19.45
CA VAL A 27 -9.12 2.00 20.06
C VAL A 27 -8.01 1.04 19.63
N PHE A 28 -8.30 -0.26 19.63
CA PHE A 28 -7.45 -1.30 19.06
C PHE A 28 -8.30 -2.31 18.29
N ASN A 29 -8.01 -2.44 17.01
CA ASN A 29 -8.65 -3.40 16.13
C ASN A 29 -7.61 -4.20 15.36
N THR A 30 -7.98 -5.44 14.99
CA THR A 30 -7.18 -6.29 14.12
C THR A 30 -7.85 -6.35 12.75
N TYR A 31 -7.05 -6.12 11.71
CA TYR A 31 -7.48 -6.18 10.33
C TYR A 31 -6.66 -7.24 9.59
N LYS A 32 -7.33 -8.03 8.75
CA LYS A 32 -6.67 -8.99 7.88
C LYS A 32 -6.39 -8.34 6.54
N ASN A 33 -5.13 -8.34 6.10
CA ASN A 33 -4.79 -7.92 4.75
C ASN A 33 -5.22 -9.01 3.76
N VAL A 34 -6.16 -8.70 2.88
CA VAL A 34 -6.70 -9.66 1.89
C VAL A 34 -6.17 -9.42 0.48
N SER A 35 -5.31 -8.42 0.31
CA SER A 35 -4.79 -7.98 -0.99
C SER A 35 -3.28 -8.00 -1.03
N SER A 36 -2.70 -8.29 -2.20
CA SER A 36 -1.26 -8.15 -2.48
C SER A 36 -0.80 -6.70 -2.63
N ALA A 37 -1.72 -5.74 -2.60
CA ALA A 37 -1.41 -4.31 -2.82
C ALA A 37 -0.39 -3.72 -1.84
N ASN A 38 -0.23 -4.31 -0.65
CA ASN A 38 0.70 -3.81 0.37
C ASN A 38 1.96 -4.67 0.52
N GLU A 39 2.16 -5.66 -0.35
CA GLU A 39 3.42 -6.38 -0.42
C GLU A 39 4.55 -5.45 -0.91
N PRO A 40 5.76 -5.66 -0.43
CA PRO A 40 6.23 -6.73 0.45
C PRO A 40 6.05 -6.45 1.95
N ASN A 41 5.55 -5.27 2.35
CA ASN A 41 5.54 -4.85 3.76
C ASN A 41 4.42 -5.50 4.59
N ILE A 42 3.28 -5.79 3.98
CA ILE A 42 2.17 -6.52 4.61
C ILE A 42 1.73 -7.64 3.67
N ALA A 43 2.01 -8.88 4.06
CA ALA A 43 1.70 -10.05 3.25
C ALA A 43 0.18 -10.31 3.17
N VAL A 44 -0.26 -10.99 2.10
CA VAL A 44 -1.64 -11.48 1.99
C VAL A 44 -1.94 -12.43 3.15
N GLY A 45 -3.08 -12.24 3.79
CA GLY A 45 -3.50 -13.04 4.95
C GLY A 45 -2.95 -12.56 6.29
N GLN A 46 -1.97 -11.66 6.32
CA GLN A 46 -1.39 -11.11 7.55
C GLN A 46 -2.44 -10.33 8.34
N LEU A 47 -2.42 -10.52 9.66
CA LEU A 47 -3.19 -9.72 10.60
C LEU A 47 -2.34 -8.52 11.05
N VAL A 48 -2.89 -7.33 10.95
CA VAL A 48 -2.28 -6.09 11.44
C VAL A 48 -3.12 -5.51 12.57
N MET A 49 -2.45 -5.01 13.58
CA MET A 49 -3.10 -4.22 14.64
C MET A 49 -3.12 -2.76 14.22
N ALA A 50 -4.25 -2.10 14.44
CA ALA A 50 -4.41 -0.69 14.14
C ALA A 50 -5.23 0.02 15.22
N SER A 51 -4.99 1.32 15.37
CA SER A 51 -5.65 2.17 16.36
C SER A 51 -6.18 3.45 15.74
N ASN A 52 -7.37 3.88 16.15
CA ASN A 52 -7.92 5.18 15.78
C ASN A 52 -7.40 6.33 16.68
N LEU A 53 -6.66 6.01 17.73
CA LEU A 53 -6.00 7.01 18.58
C LEU A 53 -4.63 7.44 18.06
N LYS A 54 -4.00 6.63 17.17
CA LYS A 54 -2.74 6.98 16.54
C LYS A 54 -2.99 8.06 15.50
N GLU A 55 -2.29 9.17 15.61
CA GLU A 55 -2.28 10.18 14.55
C GLU A 55 -1.57 9.63 13.30
N ALA A 56 -2.22 9.81 12.15
CA ALA A 56 -1.67 9.35 10.88
C ALA A 56 -0.51 10.24 10.43
N LYS A 57 0.61 9.61 10.07
CA LYS A 57 1.81 10.27 9.56
C LYS A 57 2.13 9.77 8.15
N LYS A 58 2.95 10.55 7.43
CA LYS A 58 3.48 10.11 6.15
C LYS A 58 4.20 8.76 6.32
N ASP A 59 4.01 7.90 5.34
CA ASP A 59 4.55 6.54 5.29
C ASP A 59 3.89 5.53 6.26
N ASP A 60 2.93 5.94 7.10
CA ASP A 60 2.11 4.99 7.84
C ASP A 60 1.19 4.18 6.91
N HIS A 61 0.94 2.93 7.25
CA HIS A 61 -0.21 2.22 6.70
C HIS A 61 -1.47 2.65 7.44
N ILE A 62 -2.52 2.94 6.70
CA ILE A 62 -3.84 3.29 7.22
C ILE A 62 -4.88 2.29 6.78
N VAL A 63 -5.89 2.10 7.61
CA VAL A 63 -7.09 1.35 7.28
C VAL A 63 -8.18 2.36 6.94
N ALA A 64 -8.73 2.26 5.74
CA ALA A 64 -9.79 3.15 5.27
C ALA A 64 -10.99 2.36 4.75
N ASN A 65 -12.17 2.98 4.85
CA ASN A 65 -13.37 2.46 4.20
C ASN A 65 -13.43 2.97 2.76
N VAL A 66 -13.43 2.05 1.80
CA VAL A 66 -13.56 2.37 0.38
C VAL A 66 -14.75 1.60 -0.17
N ASN A 67 -15.82 2.30 -0.50
CA ASN A 67 -17.07 1.71 -1.02
C ASN A 67 -17.64 0.58 -0.13
N GLY A 68 -17.52 0.70 1.20
CA GLY A 68 -18.00 -0.28 2.16
C GLY A 68 -16.98 -1.37 2.51
N GLU A 69 -15.84 -1.42 1.84
CA GLU A 69 -14.76 -2.36 2.11
C GLU A 69 -13.64 -1.73 2.94
N ARG A 70 -13.02 -2.53 3.81
CA ARG A 70 -11.88 -2.10 4.63
C ARG A 70 -10.59 -2.40 3.88
N CYS A 71 -9.95 -1.35 3.39
CA CYS A 71 -8.72 -1.42 2.63
C CYS A 71 -7.54 -0.88 3.43
N ILE A 72 -6.36 -1.45 3.21
CA ILE A 72 -5.10 -0.99 3.80
C ILE A 72 -4.28 -0.33 2.69
N TYR A 73 -3.76 0.85 2.96
CA TYR A 73 -2.92 1.62 2.03
C TYR A 73 -1.81 2.34 2.78
N ARG A 74 -0.76 2.69 2.07
CA ARG A 74 0.27 3.61 2.58
C ARG A 74 -0.14 5.06 2.36
N LEU A 75 -0.09 5.86 3.42
CA LEU A 75 -0.37 7.29 3.39
C LEU A 75 0.82 8.05 2.80
N CYS A 76 0.63 8.67 1.64
CA CYS A 76 1.71 9.34 0.91
C CYS A 76 1.64 10.86 0.99
N ALA A 77 0.43 11.45 0.99
CA ALA A 77 0.30 12.91 1.00
C ALA A 77 -0.93 13.38 1.78
N PHE A 78 -0.81 14.57 2.33
CA PHE A 78 -1.76 15.26 3.19
C PHE A 78 -2.47 16.41 2.46
N PRO A 79 -3.53 16.99 3.06
CA PRO A 79 -4.20 18.19 2.51
C PRO A 79 -3.22 19.29 2.14
N GLY A 80 -3.35 19.81 0.93
CA GLY A 80 -2.50 20.88 0.38
C GLY A 80 -1.24 20.39 -0.34
N ASP A 81 -0.83 19.13 -0.16
CA ASP A 81 0.30 18.58 -0.89
C ASP A 81 0.01 18.44 -2.38
N ARG A 82 1.02 18.71 -3.21
CA ARG A 82 1.01 18.49 -4.65
C ARG A 82 1.71 17.17 -4.96
N VAL A 83 0.94 16.21 -5.49
CA VAL A 83 1.42 14.89 -5.87
C VAL A 83 1.54 14.78 -7.38
N GLU A 84 2.66 14.24 -7.85
CA GLU A 84 2.90 13.94 -9.26
C GLU A 84 3.74 12.65 -9.36
N ILE A 85 3.46 11.81 -10.35
CA ILE A 85 4.27 10.62 -10.63
C ILE A 85 4.84 10.78 -12.04
N LYS A 86 6.16 10.69 -12.17
CA LYS A 86 6.89 10.77 -13.43
C LYS A 86 7.78 9.54 -13.59
N LYS A 87 7.55 8.77 -14.63
CA LYS A 87 8.31 7.53 -14.90
C LYS A 87 8.34 6.60 -13.67
N GLY A 88 7.21 6.51 -12.95
CA GLY A 88 7.07 5.71 -11.75
C GLY A 88 7.70 6.30 -10.47
N GLU A 89 8.39 7.44 -10.55
CA GLU A 89 8.92 8.15 -9.38
C GLU A 89 7.91 9.15 -8.83
N ILE A 90 7.70 9.12 -7.51
CA ILE A 90 6.73 10.00 -6.84
C ILE A 90 7.38 11.32 -6.49
N TYR A 91 6.74 12.41 -6.88
CA TYR A 91 7.12 13.78 -6.51
C TYR A 91 6.08 14.35 -5.56
N LEU A 92 6.54 14.78 -4.39
CA LEU A 92 5.73 15.49 -3.40
C LEU A 92 6.23 16.93 -3.32
N ASN A 93 5.35 17.88 -3.62
CA ASN A 93 5.68 19.31 -3.63
C ASN A 93 6.88 19.66 -4.53
N GLY A 94 7.00 18.97 -5.67
CA GLY A 94 8.07 19.16 -6.66
C GLY A 94 9.40 18.47 -6.36
N LYS A 95 9.51 17.75 -5.24
CA LYS A 95 10.72 16.99 -4.86
C LYS A 95 10.41 15.49 -4.89
N ILE A 96 11.40 14.67 -5.28
CA ILE A 96 11.27 13.21 -5.19
C ILE A 96 10.97 12.84 -3.73
N MET A 97 9.90 12.07 -3.54
CA MET A 97 9.50 11.58 -2.22
C MET A 97 10.45 10.45 -1.79
N PRO A 98 11.21 10.63 -0.69
CA PRO A 98 11.99 9.54 -0.14
C PRO A 98 11.06 8.39 0.27
N GLN A 99 11.43 7.17 -0.08
CA GLN A 99 10.72 5.95 0.33
C GLN A 99 11.62 5.17 1.27
N ASN A 100 11.29 5.18 2.57
CA ASN A 100 12.04 4.48 3.62
C ASN A 100 11.46 3.06 3.86
N TYR A 101 10.81 2.51 2.85
CA TYR A 101 10.15 1.20 2.88
C TYR A 101 10.32 0.52 1.54
N ASP A 102 10.21 -0.78 1.52
CA ASP A 102 10.31 -1.55 0.30
C ASP A 102 9.05 -1.37 -0.56
N THR A 103 9.28 -1.28 -1.87
CA THR A 103 8.23 -1.26 -2.89
C THR A 103 8.43 -2.44 -3.84
N LYS A 104 7.35 -2.80 -4.52
CA LYS A 104 7.31 -3.90 -5.47
C LYS A 104 6.81 -3.36 -6.81
N HIS A 105 7.53 -3.70 -7.87
CA HIS A 105 7.18 -3.31 -9.24
C HIS A 105 7.29 -4.49 -10.20
N SER A 106 6.75 -4.31 -11.40
CA SER A 106 6.97 -5.21 -12.53
C SER A 106 8.32 -4.94 -13.18
N TYR A 107 8.99 -6.02 -13.53
CA TYR A 107 10.28 -6.02 -14.23
C TYR A 107 10.21 -6.86 -15.50
N ASN A 108 11.02 -6.50 -16.48
CA ASN A 108 11.07 -7.17 -17.77
C ASN A 108 12.50 -7.62 -18.07
N PHE A 109 12.64 -8.85 -18.56
CA PHE A 109 13.91 -9.48 -18.89
C PHE A 109 13.76 -10.32 -20.16
N SER A 110 14.85 -10.54 -20.92
CA SER A 110 14.87 -11.66 -21.85
C SER A 110 14.81 -12.99 -21.10
N ASN A 111 14.27 -14.05 -21.73
CA ASN A 111 14.23 -15.39 -21.12
C ASN A 111 15.62 -15.79 -20.59
N LYS A 112 16.67 -15.62 -21.42
CA LYS A 112 18.05 -15.93 -21.04
C LYS A 112 18.50 -15.17 -19.78
N MET A 113 18.27 -13.86 -19.74
CA MET A 113 18.67 -13.02 -18.60
C MET A 113 17.93 -13.45 -17.31
N TYR A 114 16.65 -13.76 -17.41
CA TYR A 114 15.88 -14.24 -16.27
C TYR A 114 16.42 -15.56 -15.74
N ASP A 115 16.67 -16.54 -16.60
CA ASP A 115 17.20 -17.84 -16.23
C ASP A 115 18.60 -17.73 -15.59
N ASP A 116 19.46 -16.84 -16.12
CA ASP A 116 20.78 -16.55 -15.56
C ASP A 116 20.68 -15.89 -14.16
N LEU A 117 19.72 -15.00 -13.93
CA LEU A 117 19.48 -14.35 -12.65
C LEU A 117 18.99 -15.36 -11.58
N ILE A 118 18.09 -16.25 -11.96
CA ILE A 118 17.58 -17.32 -11.07
C ILE A 118 18.69 -18.33 -10.76
N SER A 119 19.37 -18.86 -11.77
CA SER A 119 20.38 -19.91 -11.60
C SER A 119 21.60 -19.42 -10.80
N SER A 120 21.94 -18.13 -10.92
CA SER A 120 23.00 -17.50 -10.12
C SER A 120 22.56 -17.11 -8.70
N GLY A 121 21.27 -17.30 -8.34
CA GLY A 121 20.74 -16.92 -7.04
C GLY A 121 20.68 -15.41 -6.77
N LYS A 122 20.79 -14.58 -7.81
CA LYS A 122 20.73 -13.11 -7.69
C LYS A 122 19.32 -12.60 -7.36
N ILE A 123 18.31 -13.29 -7.87
CA ILE A 123 16.91 -13.05 -7.54
C ILE A 123 16.23 -14.37 -7.20
N ARG A 124 15.13 -14.29 -6.45
CA ARG A 124 14.20 -15.42 -6.32
C ARG A 124 13.28 -15.45 -7.53
N ALA A 125 12.58 -16.57 -7.74
CA ALA A 125 11.53 -16.62 -8.75
C ALA A 125 10.53 -15.50 -8.47
N GLY A 126 10.34 -14.62 -9.46
CA GLY A 126 9.42 -13.49 -9.34
C GLY A 126 7.98 -13.97 -9.23
N GLU A 127 7.14 -13.18 -8.59
CA GLU A 127 5.71 -13.42 -8.52
C GLU A 127 5.01 -12.87 -9.77
N ASN A 128 3.77 -13.33 -10.02
CA ASN A 128 2.96 -12.92 -11.18
C ASN A 128 3.74 -13.02 -12.51
N LEU A 129 4.52 -14.10 -12.63
CA LEU A 129 5.36 -14.34 -13.80
C LEU A 129 4.52 -14.71 -15.01
N TYR A 130 4.76 -14.01 -16.12
CA TYR A 130 4.23 -14.38 -17.43
C TYR A 130 5.27 -14.11 -18.54
N LYS A 131 5.11 -14.80 -19.68
CA LYS A 131 6.02 -14.69 -20.82
C LYS A 131 5.29 -14.21 -22.06
N ILE A 132 5.92 -13.30 -22.80
CA ILE A 132 5.44 -12.83 -24.10
C ILE A 132 6.62 -12.95 -25.07
N GLY A 133 6.56 -13.94 -25.97
CA GLY A 133 7.69 -14.22 -26.88
C GLY A 133 8.95 -14.56 -26.09
N ASP A 134 10.03 -13.81 -26.31
CA ASP A 134 11.31 -13.98 -25.62
C ASP A 134 11.45 -13.11 -24.36
N GLU A 135 10.37 -12.48 -23.91
CA GLU A 135 10.37 -11.64 -22.72
C GLU A 135 9.66 -12.26 -21.55
N VAL A 136 10.24 -12.10 -20.36
CA VAL A 136 9.70 -12.51 -19.07
C VAL A 136 9.33 -11.26 -18.29
N TYR A 137 8.11 -11.20 -17.84
CA TYR A 137 7.59 -10.18 -16.93
C TYR A 137 7.33 -10.81 -15.56
N CYS A 138 7.80 -10.19 -14.49
CA CYS A 138 7.54 -10.65 -13.14
C CYS A 138 7.57 -9.48 -12.16
N GLU A 139 6.96 -9.67 -10.99
CA GLU A 139 7.04 -8.71 -9.90
C GLU A 139 8.24 -9.03 -9.00
N LEU A 140 9.04 -8.01 -8.69
CA LEU A 140 10.17 -8.09 -7.77
C LEU A 140 10.12 -6.95 -6.75
N VAL A 141 10.70 -7.19 -5.60
CA VAL A 141 10.97 -6.15 -4.60
C VAL A 141 12.11 -5.27 -5.12
N ASP A 142 11.92 -3.95 -5.09
CA ASP A 142 12.88 -2.99 -5.62
C ASP A 142 14.26 -3.08 -4.93
N ALA A 143 14.30 -3.38 -3.65
CA ALA A 143 15.55 -3.60 -2.92
C ALA A 143 16.34 -4.81 -3.47
N GLU A 144 15.66 -5.90 -3.83
CA GLU A 144 16.28 -7.06 -4.47
C GLU A 144 16.80 -6.68 -5.87
N ALA A 145 16.00 -5.97 -6.65
CA ALA A 145 16.39 -5.53 -7.99
C ALA A 145 17.61 -4.58 -7.96
N LYS A 146 17.66 -3.67 -6.97
CA LYS A 146 18.82 -2.79 -6.75
C LYS A 146 20.06 -3.58 -6.37
N LYS A 147 19.95 -4.54 -5.45
CA LYS A 147 21.04 -5.42 -5.01
C LYS A 147 21.58 -6.27 -6.16
N ALA A 148 20.70 -6.75 -7.05
CA ALA A 148 21.06 -7.52 -8.23
C ALA A 148 21.55 -6.66 -9.40
N ASN A 149 21.55 -5.32 -9.28
CA ASN A 149 21.90 -4.35 -10.32
C ASN A 149 21.03 -4.46 -11.59
N ILE A 150 19.72 -4.69 -11.38
CA ILE A 150 18.72 -4.83 -12.45
C ILE A 150 17.54 -3.86 -12.29
N TYR A 151 17.65 -2.86 -11.42
CA TYR A 151 16.58 -1.88 -11.17
C TYR A 151 16.14 -1.14 -12.45
N GLN A 152 17.05 -0.94 -13.40
CA GLN A 152 16.79 -0.34 -14.72
C GLN A 152 15.85 -1.19 -15.60
N ASN A 153 15.66 -2.47 -15.28
CA ASN A 153 14.74 -3.37 -15.98
C ASN A 153 13.29 -3.23 -15.49
N ARG A 154 13.02 -2.26 -14.59
CA ARG A 154 11.65 -1.96 -14.15
C ARG A 154 10.79 -1.56 -15.35
N THR A 155 9.63 -2.21 -15.47
CA THR A 155 8.65 -1.84 -16.50
C THR A 155 8.01 -0.52 -16.12
N VAL A 156 8.15 0.48 -16.98
CA VAL A 156 7.58 1.82 -16.80
C VAL A 156 6.72 2.15 -18.02
N ALA A 157 5.45 2.45 -17.78
CA ALA A 157 4.55 2.84 -18.85
C ALA A 157 4.98 4.18 -19.47
N ILE A 158 4.98 4.26 -20.80
CA ILE A 158 5.25 5.52 -21.50
C ILE A 158 4.07 6.51 -21.32
N PRO A 159 4.31 7.83 -21.34
CA PRO A 159 3.25 8.84 -21.16
C PRO A 159 2.10 8.74 -22.18
N ALA A 160 2.37 8.23 -23.38
CA ALA A 160 1.35 8.07 -24.41
C ALA A 160 0.37 6.90 -24.13
N HIS A 161 0.76 5.96 -23.27
CA HIS A 161 -0.10 4.84 -22.86
C HIS A 161 -1.15 5.35 -21.86
N ARG A 162 -2.43 5.12 -22.16
CA ARG A 162 -3.54 5.50 -21.28
C ARG A 162 -3.93 4.34 -20.39
N ASP A 163 -4.32 4.65 -19.16
CA ASP A 163 -5.01 3.71 -18.29
C ASP A 163 -6.47 4.16 -18.15
N GLU A 164 -7.40 3.35 -18.66
CA GLU A 164 -8.83 3.68 -18.67
C GLU A 164 -9.40 3.87 -17.25
N GLY A 165 -8.92 3.11 -16.27
CA GLY A 165 -9.35 3.24 -14.88
C GLY A 165 -8.97 4.60 -14.29
N ILE A 166 -7.74 5.04 -14.55
CA ILE A 166 -7.23 6.34 -14.14
C ILE A 166 -7.93 7.47 -14.91
N GLU A 167 -8.08 7.33 -16.23
CA GLU A 167 -8.78 8.30 -17.07
C GLU A 167 -10.24 8.47 -16.63
N ASN A 168 -10.93 7.39 -16.31
CA ASN A 168 -12.31 7.43 -15.82
C ASN A 168 -12.43 8.16 -14.47
N GLN A 169 -11.47 7.99 -13.57
CA GLN A 169 -11.45 8.64 -12.26
C GLN A 169 -11.09 10.12 -12.34
N TRP A 170 -10.04 10.45 -13.11
CA TRP A 170 -9.41 11.77 -13.06
C TRP A 170 -9.75 12.66 -14.26
N LYS A 171 -10.38 12.11 -15.29
CA LYS A 171 -10.70 12.78 -16.57
C LYS A 171 -9.45 13.33 -17.27
N ASN A 172 -8.32 12.65 -17.07
CA ASN A 172 -7.02 12.96 -17.65
C ASN A 172 -6.40 11.70 -18.22
N ARG A 173 -5.66 11.85 -19.32
CA ARG A 173 -5.02 10.74 -20.05
C ARG A 173 -3.69 10.32 -19.36
N TRP A 174 -3.79 9.95 -18.09
CA TRP A 174 -2.67 9.49 -17.28
C TRP A 174 -2.59 7.96 -17.23
N ASN A 175 -1.49 7.47 -16.69
CA ASN A 175 -1.31 6.08 -16.30
C ASN A 175 -0.63 5.99 -14.92
N ALA A 176 -0.43 4.77 -14.43
CA ALA A 176 0.11 4.56 -13.08
C ALA A 176 1.50 5.17 -12.86
N ASP A 177 2.32 5.26 -13.93
CA ASP A 177 3.70 5.75 -13.88
C ASP A 177 3.85 7.21 -14.31
N ASN A 178 2.81 7.79 -14.93
CA ASN A 178 2.78 9.18 -15.38
C ASN A 178 1.43 9.77 -15.00
N PHE A 179 1.37 10.33 -13.78
CA PHE A 179 0.13 10.73 -13.12
C PHE A 179 0.25 12.12 -12.52
N GLY A 180 -0.80 12.90 -12.61
CA GLY A 180 -0.88 14.22 -11.99
C GLY A 180 -0.29 15.34 -12.87
N PRO A 181 0.01 16.52 -12.27
CA PRO A 181 -0.08 16.81 -10.85
C PRO A 181 -1.51 16.94 -10.31
N VAL A 182 -1.71 16.51 -9.06
CA VAL A 182 -2.94 16.75 -8.31
C VAL A 182 -2.61 17.41 -6.97
N ILE A 183 -3.53 18.25 -6.46
CA ILE A 183 -3.42 18.83 -5.12
C ILE A 183 -4.41 18.08 -4.23
N VAL A 184 -3.93 17.58 -3.08
CA VAL A 184 -4.77 16.86 -2.12
C VAL A 184 -5.76 17.85 -1.49
N PRO A 185 -7.08 17.61 -1.62
CA PRO A 185 -8.09 18.51 -1.06
C PRO A 185 -8.05 18.56 0.47
N LYS A 186 -8.66 19.60 1.04
CA LYS A 186 -8.92 19.68 2.48
C LYS A 186 -9.66 18.41 2.93
N ASP A 187 -9.31 17.91 4.11
CA ASP A 187 -9.91 16.71 4.73
C ASP A 187 -9.83 15.44 3.86
N SER A 188 -8.76 15.33 3.07
CA SER A 188 -8.49 14.15 2.24
C SER A 188 -7.02 13.74 2.32
N PHE A 189 -6.75 12.51 1.88
CA PHE A 189 -5.43 11.92 1.80
C PHE A 189 -5.18 11.32 0.42
N PHE A 190 -3.92 11.30 0.00
CA PHE A 190 -3.47 10.53 -1.14
C PHE A 190 -2.71 9.30 -0.65
N VAL A 191 -3.13 8.14 -1.11
CA VAL A 191 -2.60 6.85 -0.66
C VAL A 191 -2.10 6.02 -1.85
N LEU A 192 -1.12 5.18 -1.60
CA LEU A 192 -0.61 4.21 -2.58
C LEU A 192 -0.52 2.82 -1.95
N GLY A 193 -0.59 1.80 -2.78
CA GLY A 193 -0.15 0.47 -2.40
C GLY A 193 1.37 0.33 -2.55
N ASP A 194 2.00 -0.50 -1.74
CA ASP A 194 3.44 -0.75 -1.82
C ASP A 194 3.80 -1.61 -3.04
N ASN A 195 2.90 -2.49 -3.47
CA ASN A 195 2.95 -3.18 -4.75
C ASN A 195 2.35 -2.27 -5.84
N ARG A 196 3.19 -1.43 -6.41
CA ARG A 196 2.82 -0.30 -7.28
C ARG A 196 2.06 -0.70 -8.54
N ASN A 197 2.36 -1.85 -9.11
CA ASN A 197 1.70 -2.34 -10.32
C ASN A 197 0.47 -3.21 -10.03
N ASN A 198 0.26 -3.59 -8.75
CA ASN A 198 -0.86 -4.45 -8.34
C ASN A 198 -1.67 -3.82 -7.19
N ALA A 199 -1.88 -2.52 -7.24
CA ALA A 199 -2.64 -1.78 -6.23
C ALA A 199 -3.70 -0.89 -6.89
N ARG A 200 -4.95 -1.01 -6.41
CA ARG A 200 -6.03 -0.09 -6.76
C ARG A 200 -6.12 1.00 -5.70
N ASP A 201 -5.22 1.95 -5.76
CA ASP A 201 -5.02 3.05 -4.81
C ASP A 201 -5.53 4.41 -5.33
N SER A 202 -5.09 5.52 -4.75
CA SER A 202 -5.56 6.86 -5.13
C SER A 202 -5.42 7.19 -6.60
N ARG A 203 -4.54 6.53 -7.34
CA ARG A 203 -4.48 6.68 -8.80
C ARG A 203 -5.78 6.26 -9.47
N TYR A 204 -6.47 5.25 -8.90
CA TYR A 204 -7.68 4.63 -9.45
C TYR A 204 -8.96 5.00 -8.73
N ILE A 205 -8.90 5.24 -7.40
CA ILE A 205 -10.08 5.48 -6.57
C ILE A 205 -10.23 6.94 -6.14
N GLY A 206 -9.26 7.80 -6.47
CA GLY A 206 -9.25 9.19 -6.00
C GLY A 206 -8.73 9.35 -4.57
N PHE A 207 -9.04 10.46 -3.96
CA PHE A 207 -8.62 10.76 -2.59
C PHE A 207 -9.44 10.00 -1.55
N ILE A 208 -8.79 9.56 -0.48
CA ILE A 208 -9.48 9.02 0.71
C ILE A 208 -9.89 10.20 1.59
N LYS A 209 -11.16 10.31 1.92
CA LYS A 209 -11.64 11.33 2.86
C LYS A 209 -11.19 11.02 4.28
N LYS A 210 -10.93 12.05 5.07
CA LYS A 210 -10.60 11.90 6.50
C LYS A 210 -11.69 11.16 7.29
N SER A 211 -12.96 11.33 6.89
CA SER A 211 -14.10 10.62 7.47
C SER A 211 -14.06 9.10 7.23
N ASP A 212 -13.38 8.67 6.17
CA ASP A 212 -13.28 7.27 5.78
C ASP A 212 -12.05 6.58 6.40
N LEU A 213 -11.17 7.35 7.05
CA LEU A 213 -10.05 6.81 7.82
C LEU A 213 -10.58 6.13 9.09
N LEU A 214 -10.34 4.83 9.20
CA LEU A 214 -10.80 4.02 10.33
C LEU A 214 -9.73 3.92 11.44
N ALA A 215 -8.48 3.68 11.05
CA ALA A 215 -7.37 3.47 11.99
C ALA A 215 -6.02 3.60 11.29
N VAL A 216 -4.96 3.74 12.08
CA VAL A 216 -3.57 3.70 11.64
C VAL A 216 -2.92 2.43 12.16
N VAL A 217 -2.21 1.71 11.30
CA VAL A 217 -1.47 0.48 11.66
C VAL A 217 -0.34 0.82 12.63
N LEU A 218 -0.15 -0.03 13.65
CA LEU A 218 0.79 0.16 14.75
C LEU A 218 2.19 -0.36 14.43
#